data_95bfedfae92a7c5fd5f6b39de7b38675
#
_entry.id   95bfedfae92a7c5fd5f6b39de7b38675
#
_cell.length_a   1.000
_cell.length_b   1.000
_cell.length_c   1.000
_cell.angle_alpha   90.00
_cell.angle_beta   90.00
_cell.angle_gamma   90.00
#
_symmetry.space_group_name_H-M   'P 1'
#
loop_
_entity.id
_entity.type
_entity.pdbx_description
1 polymer ?
#
loop_
_entity_poly.entity_id
_entity_poly.type
_entity_poly.pdbx_seq_one_letter_code
_entity_poly.pdbx_strand_id
1 'polypeptide(L)'
;FIHEEEYLINRVETLAKKYGFEYNKLKFKVMKTRWGSCTAKNNINLNMLIIYLPKRLQDYIILHELVHTRIKDHSHRFWGLLGKITGDAKGIHKDLKEKYILI
;
A
#
# COMPACT_ATOMS: atom_id res chain seq x y z
N PHE A 1 -16.31 3.21 -9.92
CA PHE A 1 -15.17 3.46 -8.97
C PHE A 1 -14.73 4.94 -8.83
N ILE A 2 -15.49 5.91 -9.37
CA ILE A 2 -15.05 7.31 -9.31
C ILE A 2 -14.88 7.83 -7.88
N HIS A 3 -15.87 7.60 -7.02
CA HIS A 3 -15.81 8.05 -5.63
C HIS A 3 -14.79 7.25 -4.81
N GLU A 4 -14.68 5.97 -5.08
CA GLU A 4 -13.72 5.09 -4.42
C GLU A 4 -12.29 5.49 -4.79
N GLU A 5 -12.06 5.84 -6.04
CA GLU A 5 -10.75 6.31 -6.49
C GLU A 5 -10.36 7.62 -5.79
N GLU A 6 -11.28 8.58 -5.72
CA GLU A 6 -11.04 9.84 -5.00
C GLU A 6 -10.72 9.59 -3.52
N TYR A 7 -11.47 8.71 -2.88
CA TYR A 7 -11.22 8.33 -1.50
C TYR A 7 -9.80 7.77 -1.32
N LEU A 8 -9.39 6.86 -2.21
CA LEU A 8 -8.06 6.25 -2.12
C LEU A 8 -6.94 7.25 -2.43
N ILE A 9 -7.14 8.15 -3.39
CA ILE A 9 -6.17 9.22 -3.67
C ILE A 9 -5.95 10.06 -2.42
N ASN A 10 -7.04 10.49 -1.79
CA ASN A 10 -6.97 11.29 -0.57
C ASN A 10 -6.28 10.52 0.55
N ARG A 11 -6.54 9.22 0.65
CA ARG A 11 -5.91 8.40 1.70
C ARG A 11 -4.41 8.24 1.46
N VAL A 12 -4.00 8.03 0.21
CA VAL A 12 -2.57 7.97 -0.15
C VAL A 12 -1.88 9.30 0.19
N GLU A 13 -2.47 10.42 -0.20
CA GLU A 13 -1.91 11.73 0.08
C GLU A 13 -1.79 11.99 1.58
N THR A 14 -2.82 11.65 2.34
CA THR A 14 -2.83 11.83 3.80
C THR A 14 -1.70 11.02 4.46
N LEU A 15 -1.57 9.75 4.10
CA LEU A 15 -0.55 8.88 4.68
C LEU A 15 0.86 9.28 4.23
N ALA A 16 1.02 9.62 2.96
CA ALA A 16 2.31 10.07 2.44
C ALA A 16 2.78 11.33 3.17
N LYS A 17 1.89 12.29 3.34
CA LYS A 17 2.21 13.55 4.04
C LYS A 17 2.52 13.29 5.52
N LYS A 18 1.72 12.45 6.16
CA LYS A 18 1.87 12.16 7.60
C LYS A 18 3.24 11.56 7.91
N TYR A 19 3.74 10.67 7.05
CA TYR A 19 4.98 9.96 7.30
C TYR A 19 6.15 10.45 6.42
N GLY A 20 5.94 11.51 5.64
CA GLY A 20 7.01 12.14 4.87
C GLY A 20 7.45 11.36 3.65
N PHE A 21 6.55 10.63 3.00
CA PHE A 21 6.85 9.90 1.76
C PHE A 21 6.52 10.73 0.54
N GLU A 22 7.32 10.55 -0.52
CA GLU A 22 7.08 11.16 -1.81
C GLU A 22 6.98 10.08 -2.88
N TYR A 23 6.05 10.23 -3.80
CA TYR A 23 5.89 9.34 -4.94
C TYR A 23 5.72 10.17 -6.21
N ASN A 24 6.00 9.56 -7.36
CA ASN A 24 5.94 10.24 -8.64
C ASN A 24 4.51 10.24 -9.20
N LYS A 25 4.00 9.05 -9.54
CA LYS A 25 2.66 8.90 -10.09
C LYS A 25 1.88 7.86 -9.31
N LEU A 26 0.58 8.02 -9.27
CA LEU A 26 -0.34 7.10 -8.63
C LEU A 26 -1.40 6.68 -9.64
N LYS A 27 -1.52 5.38 -9.87
CA LYS A 27 -2.50 4.80 -10.79
C LYS A 27 -3.28 3.70 -10.09
N PHE A 28 -4.52 3.52 -10.52
CA PHE A 28 -5.40 2.47 -10.03
C PHE A 28 -5.80 1.57 -11.19
N LYS A 29 -5.84 0.28 -10.93
CA LYS A 29 -6.31 -0.71 -11.89
C LYS A 29 -6.74 -1.97 -11.15
N VAL A 30 -7.53 -2.81 -11.78
CA VAL A 30 -7.88 -4.10 -11.23
C VAL A 30 -6.78 -5.08 -11.60
N MET A 31 -6.17 -5.69 -10.61
CA MET A 31 -5.07 -6.64 -10.80
C MET A 31 -5.47 -8.00 -10.22
N LYS A 32 -4.96 -9.09 -10.84
CA LYS A 32 -5.34 -10.45 -10.46
C LYS A 32 -4.44 -11.06 -9.38
N THR A 33 -3.17 -10.64 -9.31
CA THR A 33 -2.17 -11.34 -8.50
C THR A 33 -1.50 -10.51 -7.43
N ARG A 34 -1.78 -9.22 -7.38
CA ARG A 34 -1.17 -8.34 -6.38
C ARG A 34 -2.10 -7.22 -5.95
N TRP A 35 -1.87 -6.70 -4.77
CA TRP A 35 -2.65 -5.57 -4.23
C TRP A 35 -2.06 -4.22 -4.60
N GLY A 36 -0.77 -4.17 -4.92
CA GLY A 36 -0.10 -2.95 -5.32
C GLY A 36 1.31 -3.21 -5.80
N SER A 37 1.95 -2.17 -6.31
CA SER A 37 3.35 -2.20 -6.73
C SER A 37 3.94 -0.80 -6.69
N CYS A 38 5.27 -0.74 -6.60
CA CYS A 38 6.02 0.51 -6.69
C CYS A 38 7.19 0.29 -7.64
N THR A 39 7.30 1.12 -8.67
CA THR A 39 8.38 1.00 -9.65
C THR A 39 9.65 1.65 -9.15
N ALA A 40 10.77 1.42 -9.84
CA ALA A 40 12.04 2.07 -9.54
C ALA A 40 11.96 3.60 -9.60
N LYS A 41 11.04 4.13 -10.39
CA LYS A 41 10.80 5.58 -10.54
C LYS A 41 9.77 6.13 -9.54
N ASN A 42 9.39 5.31 -8.56
CA ASN A 42 8.40 5.68 -7.54
C ASN A 42 7.00 5.94 -8.10
N ASN A 43 6.65 5.22 -9.14
CA ASN A 43 5.26 5.17 -9.62
C ASN A 43 4.54 4.07 -8.84
N ILE A 44 3.46 4.45 -8.16
CA ILE A 44 2.67 3.53 -7.36
C ILE A 44 1.44 3.10 -8.15
N ASN A 45 1.21 1.79 -8.21
CA ASN A 45 0.01 1.21 -8.76
C ASN A 45 -0.74 0.52 -7.63
N LEU A 46 -2.01 0.84 -7.45
CA LEU A 46 -2.86 0.21 -6.46
C LEU A 46 -3.99 -0.55 -7.13
N ASN A 47 -4.29 -1.73 -6.58
CA ASN A 47 -5.42 -2.52 -7.02
C ASN A 47 -6.70 -1.84 -6.53
N MET A 48 -7.59 -1.51 -7.46
CA MET A 48 -8.86 -0.86 -7.12
C MET A 48 -9.68 -1.69 -6.15
N LEU A 49 -9.49 -3.01 -6.16
CA LEU A 49 -10.21 -3.93 -5.28
C LEU A 49 -9.89 -3.76 -3.80
N ILE A 50 -8.86 -2.99 -3.45
CA ILE A 50 -8.58 -2.71 -2.04
C ILE A 50 -9.73 -1.99 -1.36
N ILE A 51 -10.61 -1.34 -2.13
CA ILE A 51 -11.79 -0.66 -1.58
C ILE A 51 -12.72 -1.62 -0.83
N TYR A 52 -12.67 -2.92 -1.15
CA TYR A 52 -13.48 -3.94 -0.50
C TYR A 52 -12.84 -4.52 0.75
N LEU A 53 -11.61 -4.13 1.05
CA LEU A 53 -10.90 -4.59 2.24
C LEU A 53 -11.22 -3.72 3.46
N PRO A 54 -11.07 -4.26 4.68
CA PRO A 54 -11.12 -3.43 5.87
C PRO A 54 -10.11 -2.29 5.78
N LYS A 55 -10.45 -1.15 6.36
CA LYS A 55 -9.63 0.06 6.31
C LYS A 55 -8.19 -0.17 6.77
N ARG A 56 -8.01 -0.97 7.81
CA ARG A 56 -6.68 -1.34 8.33
C ARG A 56 -5.82 -1.97 7.24
N LEU A 57 -6.40 -2.83 6.40
CA LEU A 57 -5.68 -3.48 5.32
C LEU A 57 -5.47 -2.56 4.13
N GLN A 58 -6.42 -1.67 3.85
CA GLN A 58 -6.23 -0.63 2.84
C GLN A 58 -5.01 0.23 3.19
N ASP A 59 -4.95 0.72 4.42
CA ASP A 59 -3.84 1.54 4.89
C ASP A 59 -2.51 0.78 4.85
N TYR A 60 -2.53 -0.49 5.24
CA TYR A 60 -1.34 -1.34 5.18
C TYR A 60 -0.79 -1.43 3.75
N ILE A 61 -1.65 -1.70 2.78
CA ILE A 61 -1.23 -1.81 1.38
C ILE A 61 -0.65 -0.49 0.87
N ILE A 62 -1.32 0.61 1.17
CA ILE A 62 -0.83 1.94 0.79
C ILE A 62 0.55 2.20 1.40
N LEU A 63 0.71 1.95 2.69
CA LEU A 63 1.98 2.16 3.39
C LEU A 63 3.08 1.23 2.89
N HIS A 64 2.73 -0.01 2.55
CA HIS A 64 3.66 -0.96 1.96
C HIS A 64 4.30 -0.38 0.68
N GLU A 65 3.48 0.18 -0.20
CA GLU A 65 3.99 0.78 -1.44
C GLU A 65 4.72 2.10 -1.18
N LEU A 66 4.24 2.91 -0.23
CA LEU A 66 4.93 4.15 0.13
C LEU A 66 6.32 3.90 0.70
N VAL A 67 6.48 2.87 1.54
CA VAL A 67 7.80 2.50 2.07
C VAL A 67 8.72 2.08 0.92
N HIS A 68 8.20 1.43 -0.12
CA HIS A 68 8.97 1.08 -1.31
C HIS A 68 9.49 2.29 -2.09
N THR A 69 8.96 3.47 -1.87
CA THR A 69 9.56 4.69 -2.48
C THR A 69 10.95 4.97 -1.93
N ARG A 70 11.28 4.45 -0.76
CA ARG A 70 12.60 4.61 -0.12
C ARG A 70 13.41 3.33 -0.08
N ILE A 71 12.75 2.19 0.15
CA ILE A 71 13.41 0.90 0.33
C ILE A 71 12.78 -0.07 -0.66
N LYS A 72 13.51 -0.40 -1.72
CA LYS A 72 12.95 -1.17 -2.85
C LYS A 72 12.83 -2.67 -2.59
N ASP A 73 13.64 -3.21 -1.69
CA ASP A 73 13.60 -4.63 -1.35
C ASP A 73 12.79 -4.88 -0.08
N HIS A 74 12.57 -6.15 0.24
CA HIS A 74 11.90 -6.58 1.47
C HIS A 74 12.92 -6.97 2.54
N SER A 75 13.96 -6.15 2.71
CA SER A 75 15.02 -6.33 3.70
C SER A 75 14.53 -6.03 5.12
N HIS A 76 15.40 -6.22 6.10
CA HIS A 76 15.13 -5.83 7.49
C HIS A 76 14.77 -4.35 7.60
N ARG A 77 15.39 -3.51 6.78
CA ARG A 77 15.10 -2.07 6.77
C ARG A 77 13.67 -1.79 6.36
N PHE A 78 13.19 -2.51 5.33
CA PHE A 78 11.81 -2.39 4.86
C PHE A 78 10.83 -2.75 5.96
N TRP A 79 10.95 -3.95 6.50
CA TRP A 79 10.05 -4.43 7.56
C TRP A 79 10.18 -3.62 8.84
N GLY A 80 11.37 -3.12 9.15
CA GLY A 80 11.59 -2.24 10.28
C GLY A 80 10.84 -0.93 10.17
N LEU A 81 10.92 -0.28 9.01
CA LEU A 81 10.21 0.98 8.80
C LEU A 81 8.70 0.78 8.74
N LEU A 82 8.23 -0.21 7.98
CA LEU A 82 6.81 -0.50 7.88
C LEU A 82 6.22 -0.92 9.23
N GLY A 83 6.95 -1.72 9.99
CA GLY A 83 6.54 -2.15 11.33
C GLY A 83 6.46 -1.00 12.31
N LYS A 84 7.39 -0.07 12.24
CA LYS A 84 7.38 1.13 13.08
C LYS A 84 6.14 2.00 12.81
N ILE A 85 5.74 2.10 11.56
CA ILE A 85 4.56 2.90 11.17
C ILE A 85 3.26 2.19 11.53
N THR A 86 3.16 0.89 11.26
CA THR A 86 1.91 0.13 11.39
C THR A 86 1.73 -0.54 12.76
N GLY A 87 2.81 -0.71 13.49
CA GLY A 87 2.83 -1.43 14.77
C GLY A 87 3.03 -2.92 14.64
N ASP A 88 2.48 -3.57 13.62
CA ASP A 88 2.59 -5.02 13.42
C ASP A 88 2.49 -5.37 11.93
N ALA A 89 3.47 -4.94 11.16
CA ALA A 89 3.44 -5.12 9.71
C ALA A 89 3.34 -6.58 9.29
N LYS A 90 4.13 -7.46 9.92
CA LYS A 90 4.12 -8.88 9.55
C LYS A 90 2.82 -9.58 9.91
N GLY A 91 2.21 -9.21 11.04
CA GLY A 91 0.91 -9.75 11.43
C GLY A 91 -0.20 -9.30 10.49
N ILE A 92 -0.18 -8.03 10.09
CA ILE A 92 -1.15 -7.49 9.12
C ILE A 92 -0.96 -8.15 7.76
N HIS A 93 0.29 -8.32 7.34
CA HIS A 93 0.62 -8.98 6.07
C HIS A 93 0.11 -10.42 6.03
N LYS A 94 0.31 -11.14 7.12
CA LYS A 94 -0.19 -12.52 7.26
C LYS A 94 -1.71 -12.56 7.17
N ASP A 95 -2.39 -11.66 7.84
CA ASP A 95 -3.85 -11.54 7.81
C ASP A 95 -4.36 -11.32 6.39
N LEU A 96 -3.74 -10.38 5.68
CA LEU A 96 -4.07 -10.09 4.30
C LEU A 96 -3.89 -11.33 3.41
N LYS A 97 -2.76 -12.00 3.56
CA LYS A 97 -2.41 -13.14 2.73
C LYS A 97 -3.29 -14.37 2.97
N GLU A 98 -3.69 -14.60 4.22
CA GLU A 98 -4.49 -15.77 4.60
C GLU A 98 -5.99 -15.58 4.38
N LYS A 99 -6.51 -14.39 4.62
CA LYS A 99 -7.96 -14.14 4.63
C LYS A 99 -8.47 -13.49 3.35
N TYR A 100 -7.63 -12.81 2.60
CA TYR A 100 -8.06 -12.02 1.44
C TYR A 100 -7.23 -12.41 0.23
N ILE A 101 -7.68 -13.43 -0.47
CA ILE A 101 -6.97 -14.00 -1.61
C ILE A 101 -7.50 -13.38 -2.90
N LEU A 102 -6.58 -12.91 -3.74
CA LEU A 102 -6.91 -12.51 -5.10
C LEU A 102 -7.00 -13.75 -5.97
N ILE A 103 -8.07 -13.86 -6.71
CA ILE A 103 -8.30 -15.01 -7.61
C ILE A 103 -8.14 -14.56 -9.06
#